data_29437fc48187b8eb640648ff4bb962ea
#
_entry.id   29437fc48187b8eb640648ff4bb962ea
#
_cell.length_a   1.000
_cell.length_b   1.000
_cell.length_c   1.000
_cell.angle_alpha   90.00
_cell.angle_beta   90.00
_cell.angle_gamma   90.00
#
_symmetry.space_group_name_H-M   'P 1'
#
loop_
_entity.id
_entity.type
_entity.pdbx_description
1 polymer ?
#
loop_
_entity_poly.entity_id
_entity_poly.type
_entity_poly.pdbx_seq_one_letter_code
_entity_poly.pdbx_strand_id
1 'polypeptide(L)'
;MPNENRPTTLAMFDLTIPSDTYTVDQIKEFMRTHCKRWCFQEEMGSETNYKHYQCRISLKSKKRLNNMISWIGTILPGTHVSASCLKTFTSNDEYYVMKEDTRINGPWTDRDDINLTLIPERLRSTPVWKPWQQTVLDFCDQKPNDRTINVIIDTIGNNGKSFLTLWMKARNMCQRIPQQKDSRDIMRMVMNLPKRKVYFIDLPRGTSHKDQNSVYAAIEEIKNGYCYDDRYHFKDELFEPPHVFIFTNETPNKNLLSKDRWVFWRILNDRLVPRNQEIVWNVPKPPSF
;
A
#
# COMPACT_ATOMS: atom_id res chain seq x y z
N MET A 1 30.85 -10.71 40.13
CA MET A 1 29.68 -11.56 39.95
C MET A 1 28.64 -10.74 39.22
N PRO A 2 28.23 -11.06 37.97
CA PRO A 2 27.12 -10.35 37.32
C PRO A 2 25.82 -10.73 38.03
N ASN A 3 25.00 -9.75 38.29
CA ASN A 3 23.74 -9.81 39.02
C ASN A 3 22.68 -10.52 38.15
N GLU A 4 22.51 -11.83 38.29
CA GLU A 4 21.68 -12.71 37.45
C GLU A 4 20.17 -12.59 37.63
N ASN A 5 19.66 -11.62 38.39
CA ASN A 5 18.22 -11.58 38.73
C ASN A 5 17.51 -10.24 38.49
N ARG A 6 17.89 -9.47 37.47
CA ARG A 6 17.03 -8.36 37.04
C ARG A 6 16.02 -8.88 36.02
N PRO A 7 14.71 -8.89 36.31
CA PRO A 7 13.70 -9.32 35.36
C PRO A 7 13.76 -8.46 34.10
N THR A 8 13.97 -9.13 32.99
CA THR A 8 14.16 -8.50 31.64
C THR A 8 12.94 -7.69 31.23
N THR A 9 13.16 -6.46 30.81
CA THR A 9 12.11 -5.66 30.16
C THR A 9 12.06 -5.97 28.67
N LEU A 10 10.86 -6.18 28.12
CA LEU A 10 10.60 -6.54 26.74
C LEU A 10 9.84 -5.41 26.02
N ALA A 11 10.07 -5.28 24.73
CA ALA A 11 9.30 -4.42 23.87
C ALA A 11 8.22 -5.19 23.10
N MET A 12 8.45 -6.48 22.82
CA MET A 12 7.62 -7.28 21.93
C MET A 12 6.77 -8.27 22.71
N PHE A 13 5.48 -8.28 22.37
CA PHE A 13 4.48 -9.15 22.97
C PHE A 13 3.52 -9.65 21.90
N ASP A 14 2.99 -10.85 22.12
CA ASP A 14 1.87 -11.40 21.38
C ASP A 14 0.61 -11.33 22.25
N LEU A 15 -0.50 -10.88 21.66
CA LEU A 15 -1.78 -10.73 22.34
C LEU A 15 -2.83 -11.57 21.63
N THR A 16 -3.68 -12.24 22.42
CA THR A 16 -4.91 -12.85 21.95
C THR A 16 -6.09 -12.10 22.57
N ILE A 17 -6.83 -11.35 21.75
CA ILE A 17 -7.89 -10.43 22.19
C ILE A 17 -9.25 -11.00 21.78
N PRO A 18 -10.24 -11.12 22.68
CA PRO A 18 -11.58 -11.59 22.31
C PRO A 18 -12.24 -10.71 21.22
N SER A 19 -12.66 -11.29 20.10
CA SER A 19 -13.27 -10.52 19.00
C SER A 19 -14.75 -10.21 19.19
N ASP A 20 -15.40 -10.87 20.13
CA ASP A 20 -16.76 -10.57 20.57
C ASP A 20 -16.86 -9.37 21.52
N THR A 21 -15.74 -8.99 22.13
CA THR A 21 -15.67 -7.93 23.13
C THR A 21 -15.16 -6.62 22.55
N TYR A 22 -14.24 -6.69 21.57
CA TYR A 22 -13.57 -5.51 21.02
C TYR A 22 -13.74 -5.40 19.52
N THR A 23 -13.94 -4.17 19.05
CA THR A 23 -13.95 -3.85 17.61
C THR A 23 -12.53 -3.62 17.09
N VAL A 24 -12.34 -3.77 15.77
CA VAL A 24 -11.09 -3.48 15.07
C VAL A 24 -10.59 -2.06 15.36
N ASP A 25 -11.51 -1.07 15.40
CA ASP A 25 -11.14 0.33 15.63
C ASP A 25 -10.66 0.59 17.06
N GLN A 26 -11.24 -0.06 18.06
CA GLN A 26 -10.77 0.02 19.45
C GLN A 26 -9.37 -0.57 19.60
N ILE A 27 -9.11 -1.70 18.93
CA ILE A 27 -7.78 -2.31 18.93
C ILE A 27 -6.77 -1.41 18.22
N LYS A 28 -7.11 -0.86 17.06
CA LYS A 28 -6.24 0.09 16.34
C LYS A 28 -5.92 1.32 17.19
N GLU A 29 -6.89 1.86 17.91
CA GLU A 29 -6.67 3.02 18.79
C GLU A 29 -5.69 2.70 19.94
N PHE A 30 -5.84 1.54 20.58
CA PHE A 30 -4.88 1.03 21.54
C PHE A 30 -3.48 0.90 20.92
N MET A 31 -3.37 0.29 19.72
CA MET A 31 -2.11 0.09 19.02
C MET A 31 -1.42 1.41 18.68
N ARG A 32 -2.15 2.39 18.13
CA ARG A 32 -1.64 3.73 17.80
C ARG A 32 -1.07 4.45 19.03
N THR A 33 -1.78 4.37 20.13
CA THR A 33 -1.40 5.05 21.36
C THR A 33 -0.13 4.46 21.98
N HIS A 34 -0.01 3.14 22.00
CA HIS A 34 0.98 2.47 22.83
C HIS A 34 2.10 1.75 22.07
N CYS A 35 1.91 1.45 20.76
CA CYS A 35 2.85 0.64 19.99
C CYS A 35 3.63 1.47 18.96
N LYS A 36 4.87 1.04 18.67
CA LYS A 36 5.70 1.52 17.55
C LYS A 36 5.36 0.78 16.26
N ARG A 37 5.17 -0.53 16.41
CA ARG A 37 4.87 -1.45 15.33
C ARG A 37 3.80 -2.42 15.83
N TRP A 38 2.93 -2.84 14.96
CA TRP A 38 1.91 -3.82 15.26
C TRP A 38 1.34 -4.46 14.00
N CYS A 39 0.89 -5.69 14.13
CA CYS A 39 0.04 -6.36 13.17
C CYS A 39 -0.96 -7.23 13.91
N PHE A 40 -2.14 -7.42 13.34
CA PHE A 40 -3.13 -8.34 13.86
C PHE A 40 -4.11 -8.77 12.79
N GLN A 41 -4.77 -9.89 13.02
CA GLN A 41 -5.87 -10.39 12.21
C GLN A 41 -6.91 -11.06 13.09
N GLU A 42 -8.13 -11.20 12.59
CA GLU A 42 -9.15 -12.01 13.23
C GLU A 42 -8.99 -13.46 12.78
N GLU A 43 -8.93 -14.36 13.74
CA GLU A 43 -8.78 -15.79 13.53
C GLU A 43 -9.90 -16.59 14.22
N MET A 44 -10.14 -17.78 13.71
CA MET A 44 -11.00 -18.77 14.35
C MET A 44 -10.17 -19.99 14.69
N GLY A 45 -10.13 -20.35 15.97
CA GLY A 45 -9.42 -21.53 16.44
C GLY A 45 -10.00 -22.80 15.83
N SER A 46 -9.16 -23.64 15.25
CA SER A 46 -9.56 -24.86 14.51
C SER A 46 -10.31 -25.89 15.35
N GLU A 47 -10.04 -25.95 16.68
CA GLU A 47 -10.64 -26.92 17.57
C GLU A 47 -11.82 -26.38 18.37
N THR A 48 -11.80 -25.06 18.68
CA THR A 48 -12.77 -24.47 19.64
C THR A 48 -13.78 -23.56 18.98
N ASN A 49 -13.63 -23.25 17.69
CA ASN A 49 -14.39 -22.21 16.97
C ASN A 49 -14.36 -20.83 17.68
N TYR A 50 -13.39 -20.61 18.58
CA TYR A 50 -13.22 -19.36 19.29
C TYR A 50 -12.66 -18.29 18.39
N LYS A 51 -13.41 -17.22 18.20
CA LYS A 51 -13.00 -16.05 17.42
C LYS A 51 -12.20 -15.09 18.27
N HIS A 52 -11.03 -14.71 17.79
CA HIS A 52 -10.16 -13.79 18.50
C HIS A 52 -9.28 -13.01 17.51
N TYR A 53 -8.76 -11.89 17.98
CA TYR A 53 -7.69 -11.20 17.26
C TYR A 53 -6.35 -11.71 17.77
N GLN A 54 -5.57 -12.27 16.85
CA GLN A 54 -4.17 -12.64 17.10
C GLN A 54 -3.29 -11.45 16.73
N CYS A 55 -2.55 -10.92 17.71
CA CYS A 55 -1.80 -9.67 17.55
C CYS A 55 -0.33 -9.88 17.89
N ARG A 56 0.54 -9.17 17.18
CA ARG A 56 1.93 -8.94 17.56
C ARG A 56 2.21 -7.46 17.67
N ILE A 57 2.82 -7.05 18.78
CA ILE A 57 3.06 -5.64 19.06
C ILE A 57 4.51 -5.38 19.49
N SER A 58 5.00 -4.19 19.14
CA SER A 58 6.22 -3.61 19.68
C SER A 58 5.90 -2.32 20.40
N LEU A 59 6.01 -2.29 21.72
CA LEU A 59 5.64 -1.15 22.56
C LEU A 59 6.58 0.05 22.36
N LYS A 60 6.05 1.26 22.50
CA LYS A 60 6.83 2.50 22.61
C LYS A 60 7.74 2.51 23.85
N SER A 61 7.28 1.91 24.94
CA SER A 61 8.02 1.78 26.21
C SER A 61 8.07 0.34 26.65
N LYS A 62 9.28 -0.19 26.92
CA LYS A 62 9.48 -1.57 27.37
C LYS A 62 8.80 -1.83 28.72
N LYS A 63 8.25 -3.03 28.89
CA LYS A 63 7.62 -3.49 30.13
C LYS A 63 8.14 -4.87 30.53
N ARG A 64 8.09 -5.19 31.84
CA ARG A 64 8.23 -6.56 32.31
C ARG A 64 6.95 -7.33 32.00
N LEU A 65 7.05 -8.64 31.76
CA LEU A 65 5.87 -9.44 31.37
C LEU A 65 4.73 -9.32 32.41
N ASN A 66 4.99 -9.43 33.69
CA ASN A 66 3.94 -9.31 34.71
C ASN A 66 3.28 -7.93 34.72
N ASN A 67 4.07 -6.86 34.52
CA ASN A 67 3.53 -5.50 34.41
C ASN A 67 2.71 -5.32 33.14
N MET A 68 3.10 -6.00 32.06
CA MET A 68 2.34 -6.00 30.81
C MET A 68 0.98 -6.69 30.99
N ILE A 69 0.96 -7.86 31.63
CA ILE A 69 -0.27 -8.63 31.91
C ILE A 69 -1.23 -7.78 32.76
N SER A 70 -0.74 -7.21 33.87
CA SER A 70 -1.57 -6.37 34.73
C SER A 70 -2.12 -5.13 34.02
N TRP A 71 -1.27 -4.48 33.21
CA TRP A 71 -1.63 -3.28 32.48
C TRP A 71 -2.66 -3.57 31.39
N ILE A 72 -2.47 -4.64 30.61
CA ILE A 72 -3.45 -5.07 29.57
C ILE A 72 -4.77 -5.50 30.22
N GLY A 73 -4.70 -6.22 31.35
CA GLY A 73 -5.91 -6.61 32.10
C GLY A 73 -6.76 -5.42 32.54
N THR A 74 -6.17 -4.22 32.68
CA THR A 74 -6.91 -2.99 32.99
C THR A 74 -7.49 -2.32 31.75
N ILE A 75 -6.75 -2.33 30.62
CA ILE A 75 -7.14 -1.58 29.39
C ILE A 75 -7.98 -2.43 28.44
N LEU A 76 -7.61 -3.71 28.29
CA LEU A 76 -8.26 -4.69 27.42
C LEU A 76 -8.55 -5.96 28.23
N PRO A 77 -9.51 -5.93 29.17
CA PRO A 77 -9.91 -7.10 29.96
C PRO A 77 -10.17 -8.34 29.10
N GLY A 78 -9.79 -9.51 29.57
CA GLY A 78 -9.97 -10.77 28.85
C GLY A 78 -8.87 -11.08 27.82
N THR A 79 -7.92 -10.19 27.62
CA THR A 79 -6.80 -10.40 26.68
C THR A 79 -5.70 -11.28 27.31
N HIS A 80 -5.34 -12.33 26.60
CA HIS A 80 -4.14 -13.13 26.94
C HIS A 80 -2.87 -12.44 26.39
N VAL A 81 -1.82 -12.43 27.21
CA VAL A 81 -0.54 -11.78 26.90
C VAL A 81 0.60 -12.78 27.04
N SER A 82 1.43 -12.90 26.02
CA SER A 82 2.68 -13.65 26.07
C SER A 82 3.87 -12.80 25.60
N ALA A 83 5.06 -13.13 26.08
CA ALA A 83 6.28 -12.55 25.53
C ALA A 83 6.50 -13.11 24.13
N SER A 84 6.74 -12.24 23.15
CA SER A 84 7.09 -12.72 21.81
C SER A 84 8.46 -13.42 21.86
N CYS A 85 8.57 -14.54 21.15
CA CYS A 85 9.83 -15.27 21.00
C CYS A 85 10.88 -14.50 20.18
N LEU A 86 10.48 -13.44 19.50
CA LEU A 86 11.31 -12.65 18.59
C LEU A 86 11.84 -11.38 19.26
N LYS A 87 13.08 -11.01 18.93
CA LYS A 87 13.74 -9.83 19.50
C LYS A 87 13.52 -8.56 18.68
N THR A 88 13.14 -8.70 17.40
CA THR A 88 12.96 -7.61 16.46
C THR A 88 11.68 -7.82 15.65
N PHE A 89 11.02 -6.73 15.25
CA PHE A 89 9.85 -6.77 14.39
C PHE A 89 10.30 -6.73 12.93
N THR A 90 10.42 -7.90 12.30
CA THR A 90 10.79 -8.05 10.89
C THR A 90 9.59 -8.52 10.06
N SER A 91 9.71 -8.50 8.73
CA SER A 91 8.65 -9.02 7.84
C SER A 91 8.39 -10.52 8.04
N ASN A 92 9.40 -11.29 8.46
CA ASN A 92 9.24 -12.71 8.76
C ASN A 92 8.54 -12.94 10.10
N ASP A 93 8.58 -11.97 11.01
CA ASP A 93 7.94 -12.04 12.32
C ASP A 93 6.44 -11.85 12.25
N GLU A 94 5.97 -11.18 11.19
CA GLU A 94 4.55 -10.98 10.93
C GLU A 94 3.87 -12.29 10.52
N TYR A 95 4.63 -13.22 9.93
CA TYR A 95 4.11 -14.46 9.35
C TYR A 95 3.30 -15.32 10.33
N TYR A 96 3.73 -15.45 11.58
CA TYR A 96 3.00 -16.23 12.59
C TYR A 96 1.61 -15.63 12.90
N VAL A 97 1.50 -14.31 12.88
CA VAL A 97 0.26 -13.57 13.21
C VAL A 97 -0.58 -13.30 11.98
N MET A 98 -0.07 -13.67 10.80
CA MET A 98 -0.69 -13.41 9.49
C MET A 98 -0.96 -14.70 8.70
N LYS A 99 -1.15 -15.82 9.38
CA LYS A 99 -1.49 -17.09 8.74
C LYS A 99 -2.78 -16.97 7.94
N GLU A 100 -2.86 -17.68 6.83
CA GLU A 100 -4.05 -17.67 5.98
C GLU A 100 -5.08 -18.72 6.37
N ASP A 101 -4.64 -19.81 6.96
CA ASP A 101 -5.43 -21.00 7.28
C ASP A 101 -6.54 -20.76 8.33
N THR A 102 -6.30 -19.89 9.29
CA THR A 102 -7.26 -19.58 10.38
C THR A 102 -7.87 -18.19 10.28
N ARG A 103 -7.47 -17.40 9.27
CA ARG A 103 -7.91 -16.01 9.10
C ARG A 103 -9.38 -15.90 8.71
N ILE A 104 -10.12 -15.06 9.44
CA ILE A 104 -11.48 -14.65 9.09
C ILE A 104 -11.47 -13.26 8.46
N ASN A 105 -10.74 -12.30 9.08
CA ASN A 105 -10.65 -10.92 8.63
C ASN A 105 -9.24 -10.35 8.83
N GLY A 106 -8.92 -9.28 8.09
CA GLY A 106 -7.61 -8.64 8.11
C GLY A 106 -6.69 -9.20 7.03
N PRO A 107 -5.37 -9.17 7.17
CA PRO A 107 -4.64 -8.60 8.32
C PRO A 107 -4.64 -7.06 8.35
N TRP A 108 -4.47 -6.49 9.53
CA TRP A 108 -4.27 -5.06 9.77
C TRP A 108 -2.88 -4.81 10.34
N THR A 109 -2.21 -3.76 9.86
CA THR A 109 -0.84 -3.43 10.26
C THR A 109 -0.67 -1.95 10.54
N ASP A 110 0.41 -1.60 11.25
CA ASP A 110 0.81 -0.19 11.41
C ASP A 110 1.13 0.51 10.10
N ARG A 111 1.40 -0.25 9.03
CA ARG A 111 1.64 0.29 7.68
C ARG A 111 0.36 0.67 6.95
N ASP A 112 -0.76 0.05 7.32
CA ASP A 112 -2.09 0.34 6.76
C ASP A 112 -2.77 1.46 7.52
N ASP A 113 -2.23 1.81 8.70
CA ASP A 113 -2.78 2.85 9.53
C ASP A 113 -2.41 4.24 9.00
N ILE A 114 -3.44 5.04 8.74
CA ILE A 114 -3.27 6.38 8.21
C ILE A 114 -3.24 7.38 9.35
N ASN A 115 -2.04 7.87 9.70
CA ASN A 115 -1.93 8.97 10.65
C ASN A 115 -2.28 10.30 9.99
N LEU A 116 -3.57 10.67 10.03
CA LEU A 116 -4.09 11.88 9.42
C LEU A 116 -3.43 13.17 9.94
N THR A 117 -2.85 13.16 11.13
CA THR A 117 -2.17 14.36 11.68
C THR A 117 -0.87 14.67 10.95
N LEU A 118 -0.22 13.67 10.35
CA LEU A 118 1.00 13.82 9.55
C LEU A 118 0.70 14.15 8.08
N ILE A 119 -0.56 14.07 7.66
CA ILE A 119 -0.97 14.37 6.29
C ILE A 119 -1.25 15.87 6.19
N PRO A 120 -0.78 16.56 5.14
CA PRO A 120 -1.12 17.95 4.89
C PRO A 120 -2.63 18.19 4.95
N GLU A 121 -3.06 19.24 5.61
CA GLU A 121 -4.48 19.55 5.88
C GLU A 121 -5.37 19.40 4.64
N ARG A 122 -4.93 19.93 3.50
CA ARG A 122 -5.64 19.84 2.21
C ARG A 122 -5.94 18.41 1.72
N LEU A 123 -5.23 17.40 2.27
CA LEU A 123 -5.39 16.00 1.89
C LEU A 123 -6.18 15.18 2.93
N ARG A 124 -6.56 15.78 4.07
CA ARG A 124 -7.23 15.06 5.17
C ARG A 124 -8.68 14.72 4.85
N SER A 125 -9.40 15.64 4.23
CA SER A 125 -10.80 15.44 3.82
C SER A 125 -10.91 14.82 2.44
N THR A 126 -12.06 14.23 2.15
CA THR A 126 -12.43 13.82 0.78
C THR A 126 -12.95 15.06 0.05
N PRO A 127 -12.32 15.47 -1.04
CA PRO A 127 -12.76 16.64 -1.81
C PRO A 127 -13.97 16.29 -2.68
N VAL A 128 -14.60 17.31 -3.23
CA VAL A 128 -15.47 17.13 -4.40
C VAL A 128 -14.56 16.88 -5.61
N TRP A 129 -14.66 15.70 -6.17
CA TRP A 129 -13.83 15.29 -7.29
C TRP A 129 -14.26 15.96 -8.59
N LYS A 130 -13.29 16.36 -9.39
CA LYS A 130 -13.56 16.68 -10.80
C LYS A 130 -13.99 15.39 -11.53
N PRO A 131 -14.87 15.46 -12.55
CA PRO A 131 -15.35 14.27 -13.27
C PRO A 131 -14.23 13.34 -13.76
N TRP A 132 -13.12 13.88 -14.28
CA TRP A 132 -12.00 13.05 -14.72
C TRP A 132 -11.29 12.31 -13.55
N GLN A 133 -11.22 12.94 -12.36
CA GLN A 133 -10.63 12.34 -11.19
C GLN A 133 -11.51 11.20 -10.66
N GLN A 134 -12.82 11.43 -10.64
CA GLN A 134 -13.80 10.40 -10.29
C GLN A 134 -13.68 9.20 -11.24
N THR A 135 -13.60 9.44 -12.56
CA THR A 135 -13.39 8.35 -13.53
C THR A 135 -12.13 7.54 -13.26
N VAL A 136 -11.02 8.19 -12.85
CA VAL A 136 -9.79 7.47 -12.47
C VAL A 136 -10.01 6.65 -11.19
N LEU A 137 -10.70 7.18 -10.20
CA LEU A 137 -11.04 6.44 -8.97
C LEU A 137 -11.90 5.22 -9.30
N ASP A 138 -12.93 5.38 -10.14
CA ASP A 138 -13.81 4.29 -10.59
C ASP A 138 -13.03 3.18 -11.33
N PHE A 139 -12.02 3.54 -12.14
CA PHE A 139 -11.10 2.56 -12.72
C PHE A 139 -10.27 1.83 -11.65
N CYS A 140 -9.80 2.54 -10.64
CA CYS A 140 -9.00 1.94 -9.58
C CYS A 140 -9.78 0.92 -8.74
N ASP A 141 -11.10 1.05 -8.64
CA ASP A 141 -11.97 0.11 -7.92
C ASP A 141 -12.18 -1.20 -8.69
N GLN A 142 -12.06 -1.15 -10.02
CA GLN A 142 -12.21 -2.33 -10.88
C GLN A 142 -11.01 -3.28 -10.75
N LYS A 143 -11.19 -4.52 -11.21
CA LYS A 143 -10.06 -5.46 -11.35
C LYS A 143 -9.11 -4.96 -12.44
N PRO A 144 -7.80 -4.83 -12.17
CA PRO A 144 -6.84 -4.49 -13.21
C PRO A 144 -6.84 -5.55 -14.32
N ASN A 145 -6.70 -5.13 -15.57
CA ASN A 145 -6.27 -6.08 -16.58
C ASN A 145 -4.75 -6.25 -16.50
N ASP A 146 -4.23 -7.28 -17.12
CA ASP A 146 -2.82 -7.65 -17.08
C ASP A 146 -1.96 -6.96 -18.15
N ARG A 147 -2.56 -6.17 -19.04
CA ARG A 147 -1.87 -5.70 -20.24
C ARG A 147 -1.76 -4.19 -20.37
N THR A 148 -2.84 -3.45 -20.18
CA THR A 148 -2.91 -2.05 -20.59
C THR A 148 -2.36 -1.06 -19.56
N ILE A 149 -1.72 -0.01 -20.05
CA ILE A 149 -1.17 1.12 -19.32
C ILE A 149 -1.93 2.39 -19.74
N ASN A 150 -2.52 3.08 -18.77
CA ASN A 150 -3.30 4.27 -18.99
C ASN A 150 -2.40 5.50 -19.04
N VAL A 151 -2.35 6.20 -20.15
CA VAL A 151 -1.59 7.45 -20.32
C VAL A 151 -2.53 8.63 -20.37
N ILE A 152 -2.50 9.47 -19.36
CA ILE A 152 -3.34 10.67 -19.25
C ILE A 152 -2.52 11.89 -19.65
N ILE A 153 -2.86 12.48 -20.79
CA ILE A 153 -2.17 13.61 -21.38
C ILE A 153 -2.89 14.90 -20.95
N ASP A 154 -2.17 15.74 -20.23
CA ASP A 154 -2.64 17.05 -19.77
C ASP A 154 -1.73 18.15 -20.29
N THR A 155 -2.02 18.68 -21.47
CA THR A 155 -1.19 19.70 -22.13
C THR A 155 -1.28 21.08 -21.45
N ILE A 156 -2.39 21.37 -20.77
CA ILE A 156 -2.64 22.65 -20.12
C ILE A 156 -1.97 22.68 -18.74
N GLY A 157 -2.11 21.61 -17.98
CA GLY A 157 -1.68 21.55 -16.58
C GLY A 157 -2.73 22.08 -15.60
N ASN A 158 -2.40 22.06 -14.34
CA ASN A 158 -3.23 22.55 -13.21
C ASN A 158 -4.60 21.87 -13.06
N ASN A 159 -4.75 20.66 -13.60
CA ASN A 159 -5.99 19.89 -13.49
C ASN A 159 -6.12 19.06 -12.20
N GLY A 160 -5.15 19.16 -11.28
CA GLY A 160 -5.22 18.48 -9.98
C GLY A 160 -4.69 17.02 -9.99
N LYS A 161 -3.85 16.63 -10.98
CA LYS A 161 -3.22 15.31 -11.05
C LYS A 161 -2.44 14.97 -9.78
N SER A 162 -1.53 15.87 -9.38
CA SER A 162 -0.71 15.67 -8.16
C SER A 162 -1.55 15.62 -6.89
N PHE A 163 -2.66 16.36 -6.84
CA PHE A 163 -3.58 16.31 -5.71
C PHE A 163 -4.23 14.93 -5.59
N LEU A 164 -4.78 14.39 -6.68
CA LEU A 164 -5.38 13.06 -6.70
C LEU A 164 -4.38 11.98 -6.24
N THR A 165 -3.18 11.97 -6.84
CA THR A 165 -2.17 10.95 -6.50
C THR A 165 -1.70 11.04 -5.05
N LEU A 166 -1.51 12.26 -4.52
CA LEU A 166 -1.10 12.45 -3.12
C LEU A 166 -2.23 12.09 -2.15
N TRP A 167 -3.48 12.40 -2.49
CA TRP A 167 -4.63 12.03 -1.68
C TRP A 167 -4.79 10.50 -1.59
N MET A 168 -4.69 9.79 -2.72
CA MET A 168 -4.73 8.33 -2.76
C MET A 168 -3.51 7.72 -2.06
N LYS A 169 -2.32 8.29 -2.23
CA LYS A 169 -1.10 7.84 -1.55
C LYS A 169 -1.21 7.98 -0.04
N ALA A 170 -1.77 9.09 0.43
CA ALA A 170 -2.00 9.34 1.86
C ALA A 170 -2.96 8.32 2.50
N ARG A 171 -3.77 7.63 1.70
CA ARG A 171 -4.71 6.59 2.13
C ARG A 171 -4.27 5.18 1.79
N ASN A 172 -3.00 5.00 1.43
CA ASN A 172 -2.44 3.71 1.03
C ASN A 172 -3.16 3.01 -0.14
N MET A 173 -3.93 3.76 -0.94
CA MET A 173 -4.68 3.23 -2.09
C MET A 173 -3.80 3.01 -3.31
N CYS A 174 -2.66 3.69 -3.40
CA CYS A 174 -1.75 3.61 -4.54
C CYS A 174 -0.28 3.72 -4.15
N GLN A 175 0.61 3.40 -5.09
CA GLN A 175 1.99 3.85 -5.09
C GLN A 175 2.18 4.98 -6.09
N ARG A 176 2.85 6.03 -5.67
CA ARG A 176 3.36 7.08 -6.55
C ARG A 176 4.85 6.84 -6.73
N ILE A 177 5.26 6.51 -7.95
CA ILE A 177 6.65 6.34 -8.30
C ILE A 177 7.23 7.72 -8.67
N PRO A 178 8.18 8.23 -7.91
CA PRO A 178 8.84 9.49 -8.24
C PRO A 178 9.68 9.32 -9.51
N GLN A 179 9.95 10.43 -10.17
CA GLN A 179 10.77 10.44 -11.37
C GLN A 179 12.16 9.89 -11.09
N GLN A 180 12.57 8.92 -11.89
CA GLN A 180 13.90 8.34 -11.94
C GLN A 180 14.35 8.26 -13.41
N LYS A 181 15.64 8.16 -13.62
CA LYS A 181 16.23 8.05 -14.96
C LYS A 181 16.59 6.61 -15.31
N ASP A 182 16.83 5.78 -14.30
CA ASP A 182 17.26 4.39 -14.45
C ASP A 182 16.13 3.43 -14.03
N SER A 183 15.87 2.42 -14.87
CA SER A 183 14.90 1.36 -14.59
C SER A 183 15.21 0.60 -13.30
N ARG A 184 16.49 0.35 -13.01
CA ARG A 184 16.92 -0.37 -11.81
C ARG A 184 16.53 0.37 -10.53
N ASP A 185 16.64 1.71 -10.52
CA ASP A 185 16.25 2.50 -9.36
C ASP A 185 14.75 2.45 -9.12
N ILE A 186 13.95 2.41 -10.19
CA ILE A 186 12.49 2.20 -10.09
C ILE A 186 12.19 0.80 -9.55
N MET A 187 12.86 -0.24 -10.07
CA MET A 187 12.66 -1.63 -9.61
C MET A 187 13.01 -1.80 -8.13
N ARG A 188 14.17 -1.31 -7.72
CA ARG A 188 14.61 -1.30 -6.31
C ARG A 188 13.62 -0.59 -5.39
N MET A 189 13.08 0.54 -5.85
CA MET A 189 12.07 1.29 -5.13
C MET A 189 10.78 0.49 -4.98
N VAL A 190 10.27 -0.10 -6.07
CA VAL A 190 9.06 -0.92 -6.05
C VAL A 190 9.25 -2.16 -5.17
N MET A 191 10.43 -2.78 -5.19
CA MET A 191 10.78 -3.91 -4.32
C MET A 191 10.67 -3.56 -2.84
N ASN A 192 11.07 -2.34 -2.45
CA ASN A 192 11.07 -1.88 -1.06
C ASN A 192 9.77 -1.22 -0.60
N LEU A 193 8.79 -1.03 -1.50
CA LEU A 193 7.50 -0.45 -1.17
C LEU A 193 6.43 -1.54 -1.01
N PRO A 194 5.44 -1.34 -0.13
CA PRO A 194 4.27 -2.22 -0.09
C PRO A 194 3.61 -2.28 -1.47
N LYS A 195 3.27 -3.49 -1.94
CA LYS A 195 2.57 -3.63 -3.21
C LYS A 195 1.17 -3.06 -3.11
N ARG A 196 0.71 -2.41 -4.18
CA ARG A 196 -0.63 -1.80 -4.25
C ARG A 196 -1.27 -2.11 -5.61
N LYS A 197 -2.59 -2.10 -5.62
CA LYS A 197 -3.39 -2.33 -6.82
C LYS A 197 -3.22 -1.23 -7.89
N VAL A 198 -2.68 -0.06 -7.50
CA VAL A 198 -2.59 1.13 -8.37
C VAL A 198 -1.21 1.76 -8.25
N TYR A 199 -0.60 2.05 -9.41
CA TYR A 199 0.66 2.78 -9.53
C TYR A 199 0.49 4.01 -10.39
N PHE A 200 0.95 5.17 -9.90
CA PHE A 200 1.01 6.42 -10.62
C PHE A 200 2.43 6.83 -10.92
N ILE A 201 2.70 7.18 -12.16
CA ILE A 201 3.98 7.70 -12.63
C ILE A 201 3.74 9.07 -13.25
N ASP A 202 4.45 10.09 -12.79
CA ASP A 202 4.36 11.45 -13.31
C ASP A 202 5.62 11.74 -14.14
N LEU A 203 5.44 11.96 -15.44
CA LEU A 203 6.51 12.28 -16.38
C LEU A 203 6.46 13.78 -16.66
N PRO A 204 7.39 14.56 -16.10
CA PRO A 204 7.43 16.00 -16.30
C PRO A 204 7.88 16.36 -17.73
N ARG A 205 7.64 17.61 -18.08
CA ARG A 205 8.14 18.20 -19.35
C ARG A 205 9.65 18.10 -19.43
N GLY A 206 10.17 17.77 -20.62
CA GLY A 206 11.61 17.77 -20.87
C GLY A 206 12.36 16.50 -20.42
N THR A 207 11.65 15.40 -20.13
CA THR A 207 12.31 14.10 -19.96
C THR A 207 13.00 13.69 -21.26
N SER A 208 14.32 13.44 -21.23
CA SER A 208 15.07 13.09 -22.44
C SER A 208 14.58 11.77 -23.04
N HIS A 209 14.68 11.62 -24.36
CA HIS A 209 14.30 10.37 -25.04
C HIS A 209 15.06 9.14 -24.52
N LYS A 210 16.33 9.32 -24.14
CA LYS A 210 17.16 8.24 -23.58
C LYS A 210 16.65 7.79 -22.22
N ASP A 211 16.28 8.73 -21.36
CA ASP A 211 15.75 8.43 -20.03
C ASP A 211 14.35 7.78 -20.12
N GLN A 212 13.55 8.17 -21.13
CA GLN A 212 12.24 7.58 -21.37
C GLN A 212 12.31 6.07 -21.62
N ASN A 213 13.25 5.56 -22.43
CA ASN A 213 13.39 4.14 -22.71
C ASN A 213 13.54 3.33 -21.42
N SER A 214 14.42 3.78 -20.52
CA SER A 214 14.66 3.11 -19.24
C SER A 214 13.44 3.14 -18.33
N VAL A 215 12.75 4.28 -18.24
CA VAL A 215 11.55 4.45 -17.43
C VAL A 215 10.39 3.55 -17.93
N TYR A 216 10.16 3.50 -19.24
CA TYR A 216 9.10 2.68 -19.81
C TYR A 216 9.37 1.18 -19.67
N ALA A 217 10.63 0.73 -19.73
CA ALA A 217 11.00 -0.64 -19.42
C ALA A 217 10.60 -1.01 -17.97
N ALA A 218 10.89 -0.13 -17.01
CA ALA A 218 10.47 -0.35 -15.63
C ALA A 218 8.93 -0.34 -15.46
N ILE A 219 8.23 0.54 -16.17
CA ILE A 219 6.76 0.59 -16.17
C ILE A 219 6.16 -0.72 -16.70
N GLU A 220 6.79 -1.31 -17.71
CA GLU A 220 6.37 -2.59 -18.27
C GLU A 220 6.52 -3.73 -17.24
N GLU A 221 7.65 -3.79 -16.52
CA GLU A 221 7.85 -4.76 -15.44
C GLU A 221 6.85 -4.59 -14.31
N ILE A 222 6.59 -3.36 -13.86
CA ILE A 222 5.54 -3.10 -12.86
C ILE A 222 4.18 -3.61 -13.37
N LYS A 223 3.87 -3.36 -14.64
CA LYS A 223 2.61 -3.80 -15.24
C LYS A 223 2.51 -5.31 -15.34
N ASN A 224 3.62 -6.01 -15.55
CA ASN A 224 3.71 -7.47 -15.53
C ASN A 224 3.59 -8.05 -14.11
N GLY A 225 3.58 -7.23 -13.06
CA GLY A 225 3.56 -7.69 -11.67
C GLY A 225 4.91 -8.21 -11.19
N TYR A 226 6.00 -7.60 -11.63
CA TYR A 226 7.36 -8.01 -11.30
C TYR A 226 8.20 -6.84 -10.80
N CYS A 227 9.07 -7.10 -9.83
CA CYS A 227 10.10 -6.17 -9.38
C CYS A 227 11.30 -6.91 -8.80
N TYR A 228 12.45 -6.22 -8.71
CA TYR A 228 13.67 -6.79 -8.18
C TYR A 228 14.55 -5.73 -7.47
N ASP A 229 15.48 -6.22 -6.66
CA ASP A 229 16.61 -5.45 -6.11
C ASP A 229 17.90 -6.22 -6.40
N ASP A 230 18.77 -5.64 -7.21
CA ASP A 230 20.04 -6.24 -7.65
C ASP A 230 21.25 -5.81 -6.79
N ARG A 231 21.01 -5.07 -5.69
CA ARG A 231 22.05 -4.63 -4.76
C ARG A 231 22.36 -5.73 -3.75
N TYR A 232 23.63 -5.92 -3.44
CA TYR A 232 24.15 -6.89 -2.46
C TYR A 232 23.83 -8.34 -2.79
N HIS A 233 22.57 -8.75 -2.61
CA HIS A 233 22.03 -10.06 -2.98
C HIS A 233 20.80 -9.84 -3.84
N PHE A 234 20.77 -10.44 -5.02
CA PHE A 234 19.61 -10.37 -5.90
C PHE A 234 18.36 -10.88 -5.19
N LYS A 235 17.29 -10.09 -5.26
CA LYS A 235 15.97 -10.45 -4.78
C LYS A 235 14.95 -10.00 -5.81
N ASP A 236 13.96 -10.82 -6.04
CA ASP A 236 12.84 -10.49 -6.90
C ASP A 236 11.51 -10.89 -6.25
N GLU A 237 10.43 -10.34 -6.76
CA GLU A 237 9.09 -10.58 -6.25
C GLU A 237 8.07 -10.49 -7.37
N LEU A 238 7.12 -11.43 -7.38
CA LEU A 238 5.94 -11.39 -8.22
C LEU A 238 4.76 -10.85 -7.41
N PHE A 239 3.92 -10.06 -8.06
CA PHE A 239 2.69 -9.53 -7.47
C PHE A 239 1.60 -9.43 -8.54
N GLU A 240 0.35 -9.29 -8.12
CA GLU A 240 -0.77 -9.14 -9.06
C GLU A 240 -0.58 -7.92 -9.97
N PRO A 241 -0.76 -8.06 -11.31
CA PRO A 241 -0.66 -6.95 -12.25
C PRO A 241 -1.53 -5.76 -11.82
N PRO A 242 -0.96 -4.57 -11.57
CA PRO A 242 -1.70 -3.42 -11.06
C PRO A 242 -2.34 -2.58 -12.16
N HIS A 243 -3.22 -1.64 -11.79
CA HIS A 243 -3.49 -0.49 -12.62
C HIS A 243 -2.25 0.40 -12.68
N VAL A 244 -1.81 0.74 -13.88
CA VAL A 244 -0.71 1.69 -14.10
C VAL A 244 -1.24 2.91 -14.83
N PHE A 245 -1.06 4.08 -14.23
CA PHE A 245 -1.40 5.39 -14.81
C PHE A 245 -0.16 6.23 -14.97
N ILE A 246 0.06 6.74 -16.17
CA ILE A 246 1.12 7.68 -16.50
C ILE A 246 0.49 9.05 -16.71
N PHE A 247 0.94 10.04 -15.97
CA PHE A 247 0.62 11.44 -16.23
C PHE A 247 1.74 12.06 -17.05
N THR A 248 1.38 12.72 -18.14
CA THR A 248 2.34 13.42 -19.00
C THR A 248 1.71 14.68 -19.58
N ASN A 249 2.54 15.61 -20.02
CA ASN A 249 2.09 16.82 -20.75
C ASN A 249 2.18 16.66 -22.27
N GLU A 250 2.90 15.64 -22.73
CA GLU A 250 3.17 15.36 -24.13
C GLU A 250 2.85 13.91 -24.48
N THR A 251 2.61 13.64 -25.75
CA THR A 251 2.42 12.27 -26.21
C THR A 251 3.78 11.54 -26.17
N PRO A 252 3.89 10.43 -25.43
CA PRO A 252 5.11 9.66 -25.43
C PRO A 252 5.39 9.00 -26.79
N ASN A 253 6.63 8.61 -27.02
CA ASN A 253 6.99 7.80 -28.17
C ASN A 253 6.30 6.42 -28.08
N LYS A 254 5.37 6.15 -28.99
CA LYS A 254 4.57 4.92 -29.00
C LYS A 254 5.38 3.64 -29.25
N ASN A 255 6.63 3.77 -29.72
CA ASN A 255 7.54 2.63 -29.95
C ASN A 255 8.23 2.14 -28.67
N LEU A 256 8.03 2.81 -27.53
CA LEU A 256 8.62 2.41 -26.25
C LEU A 256 8.00 1.15 -25.65
N LEU A 257 6.75 0.86 -25.99
CA LEU A 257 6.03 -0.35 -25.60
C LEU A 257 5.28 -0.92 -26.82
N SER A 258 4.83 -2.16 -26.72
CA SER A 258 3.98 -2.75 -27.74
C SER A 258 2.65 -2.01 -27.87
N LYS A 259 2.10 -1.95 -29.08
CA LYS A 259 0.94 -1.12 -29.43
C LYS A 259 -0.30 -1.42 -28.58
N ASP A 260 -0.49 -2.65 -28.18
CA ASP A 260 -1.60 -3.16 -27.38
C ASP A 260 -1.55 -2.79 -25.89
N ARG A 261 -0.39 -2.25 -25.42
CA ARG A 261 -0.26 -1.77 -24.04
C ARG A 261 -0.79 -0.36 -23.82
N TRP A 262 -0.95 0.43 -24.87
CA TRP A 262 -1.25 1.84 -24.76
C TRP A 262 -2.76 2.13 -24.71
N VAL A 263 -3.23 2.83 -23.68
CA VAL A 263 -4.54 3.46 -23.61
C VAL A 263 -4.33 4.95 -23.35
N PHE A 264 -4.66 5.78 -24.33
CA PHE A 264 -4.45 7.23 -24.25
C PHE A 264 -5.72 7.98 -23.90
N TRP A 265 -5.61 8.87 -22.95
CA TRP A 265 -6.64 9.75 -22.46
C TRP A 265 -6.21 11.22 -22.55
N ARG A 266 -7.18 12.11 -22.65
CA ARG A 266 -6.99 13.56 -22.49
C ARG A 266 -7.94 14.10 -21.45
N ILE A 267 -7.50 15.11 -20.69
CA ILE A 267 -8.37 15.88 -19.81
C ILE A 267 -8.93 17.05 -20.64
N LEU A 268 -10.23 17.03 -20.95
CA LEU A 268 -10.93 18.08 -21.66
C LEU A 268 -12.19 18.45 -20.89
N ASN A 269 -12.36 19.74 -20.56
CA ASN A 269 -13.52 20.26 -19.83
C ASN A 269 -13.81 19.43 -18.55
N ASP A 270 -12.79 19.20 -17.77
CA ASP A 270 -12.79 18.38 -16.54
C ASP A 270 -13.25 16.92 -16.74
N ARG A 271 -13.27 16.41 -17.96
CA ARG A 271 -13.59 15.00 -18.27
C ARG A 271 -12.40 14.26 -18.84
N LEU A 272 -12.36 12.95 -18.58
CA LEU A 272 -11.39 12.03 -19.19
C LEU A 272 -11.95 11.54 -20.52
N VAL A 273 -11.31 11.94 -21.62
CA VAL A 273 -11.78 11.62 -22.98
C VAL A 273 -10.74 10.73 -23.66
N PRO A 274 -11.16 9.60 -24.27
CA PRO A 274 -10.26 8.77 -25.06
C PRO A 274 -9.63 9.59 -26.21
N ARG A 275 -8.32 9.48 -26.39
CA ARG A 275 -7.67 10.07 -27.54
C ARG A 275 -7.79 9.11 -28.73
N ASN A 276 -8.52 9.52 -29.76
CA ASN A 276 -8.88 8.76 -30.97
C ASN A 276 -8.04 7.52 -31.22
N GLN A 277 -8.75 6.43 -31.32
CA GLN A 277 -8.27 5.08 -31.39
C GLN A 277 -7.86 4.71 -32.80
N GLU A 278 -6.66 4.15 -32.92
CA GLU A 278 -6.41 3.14 -33.94
C GLU A 278 -6.50 1.70 -33.39
N ILE A 279 -6.75 1.52 -32.09
CA ILE A 279 -6.87 0.18 -31.50
C ILE A 279 -7.93 0.18 -30.41
N VAL A 280 -9.08 -0.44 -30.69
CA VAL A 280 -10.12 -0.79 -29.72
C VAL A 280 -9.84 -2.19 -29.20
N TRP A 281 -9.36 -2.32 -27.97
CA TRP A 281 -9.48 -3.57 -27.24
C TRP A 281 -10.10 -3.26 -25.87
N ASN A 282 -11.34 -3.69 -25.66
CA ASN A 282 -12.08 -3.77 -24.40
C ASN A 282 -11.70 -2.71 -23.34
N VAL A 283 -11.81 -1.44 -23.66
CA VAL A 283 -11.88 -0.38 -22.65
C VAL A 283 -13.28 -0.48 -22.04
N PRO A 284 -13.41 -0.68 -20.72
CA PRO A 284 -14.71 -0.55 -20.08
C PRO A 284 -15.28 0.82 -20.45
N LYS A 285 -16.48 0.87 -20.99
CA LYS A 285 -17.16 2.13 -21.19
C LYS A 285 -17.23 2.85 -19.84
N PRO A 286 -16.96 4.16 -19.78
CA PRO A 286 -17.27 4.92 -18.58
C PRO A 286 -18.73 4.67 -18.24
N PRO A 287 -19.09 4.54 -16.96
CA PRO A 287 -20.47 4.33 -16.57
C PRO A 287 -21.34 5.41 -17.25
N SER A 288 -22.39 4.97 -17.91
CA SER A 288 -23.42 5.87 -18.45
C SER A 288 -24.12 6.50 -17.25
N PHE A 289 -24.03 7.80 -17.12
CA PHE A 289 -24.76 8.61 -16.15
C PHE A 289 -26.23 8.72 -16.56
#